data_94a6fa7542ff70c87ef29b03c4d5ffc0
#
_entry.id   94a6fa7542ff70c87ef29b03c4d5ffc0
#
_cell.length_a   1.000
_cell.length_b   1.000
_cell.length_c   1.000
_cell.angle_alpha   90.00
_cell.angle_beta   90.00
_cell.angle_gamma   90.00
#
_symmetry.space_group_name_H-M   'P 1'
#
loop_
_entity.id
_entity.type
_entity.pdbx_description
1 polymer ?
#
loop_
_entity_poly.entity_id
_entity_poly.type
_entity_poly.pdbx_seq_one_letter_code
_entity_poly.pdbx_strand_id
1 'polypeptide(L)'
;VSIFKQEVDKDDEVHHFSPTSAYMGRWLLYATVGLVQGCIVCIGDIILLGVQCVHPLLFIIAGMICSFVYVSLIYAMAITLKHIGKALCVLFIILQIPGSSGTFPIEMTPGFFQVLHPLLPFTYGINAMRECIAGMYSNYYIKNLLILAIFIPIAFFIGLVLRPVLMNLNHLFDKKLAETDLMLCETETGVNEKGNLSVMLKVLM
;
A
#
# COMPACT_ATOMS: atom_id res chain seq x y z
N VAL A 1 -5.07 -4.93 -0.01
CA VAL A 1 -5.73 -3.92 -0.88
C VAL A 1 -6.48 -4.57 -2.05
N SER A 2 -5.99 -5.71 -2.57
CA SER A 2 -6.66 -6.43 -3.67
C SER A 2 -7.90 -7.23 -3.23
N ILE A 3 -7.97 -7.66 -1.98
CA ILE A 3 -9.04 -8.52 -1.46
C ILE A 3 -10.29 -7.69 -1.08
N PHE A 4 -10.11 -6.47 -0.61
CA PHE A 4 -11.21 -5.59 -0.22
C PHE A 4 -11.56 -4.61 -1.34
N LYS A 5 -12.85 -4.32 -1.52
CA LYS A 5 -13.30 -3.29 -2.45
C LYS A 5 -12.69 -1.93 -2.07
N GLN A 6 -12.08 -1.26 -3.02
CA GLN A 6 -11.42 0.04 -2.82
C GLN A 6 -12.40 1.21 -2.80
N GLU A 7 -13.56 1.05 -3.43
CA GLU A 7 -14.62 2.06 -3.48
C GLU A 7 -15.83 1.58 -2.67
N VAL A 8 -16.53 2.53 -2.05
CA VAL A 8 -17.77 2.25 -1.34
C VAL A 8 -18.86 2.02 -2.40
N ASP A 9 -19.60 0.91 -2.27
CA ASP A 9 -20.78 0.68 -3.12
C ASP A 9 -21.80 1.79 -2.81
N LYS A 10 -22.32 2.39 -3.87
CA LYS A 10 -23.43 3.34 -3.77
C LYS A 10 -24.73 2.52 -3.71
N ASP A 11 -25.13 2.10 -2.53
CA ASP A 11 -26.51 1.67 -2.32
C ASP A 11 -27.39 2.90 -2.31
N ASP A 12 -28.50 2.86 -3.05
CA ASP A 12 -29.41 3.99 -3.26
C ASP A 12 -30.10 4.47 -1.97
N GLU A 13 -29.97 3.75 -0.85
CA GLU A 13 -30.56 4.09 0.44
C GLU A 13 -29.62 4.84 1.40
N VAL A 14 -28.33 4.99 1.08
CA VAL A 14 -27.37 5.61 1.99
C VAL A 14 -27.10 7.06 1.57
N HIS A 15 -27.47 7.99 2.42
CA HIS A 15 -27.25 9.44 2.30
C HIS A 15 -25.88 9.81 1.73
N HIS A 16 -25.83 10.87 0.93
CA HIS A 16 -24.67 11.48 0.27
C HIS A 16 -23.43 11.59 1.15
N PHE A 17 -22.57 10.57 1.13
CA PHE A 17 -21.24 10.68 1.71
C PHE A 17 -20.36 11.54 0.82
N SER A 18 -19.67 12.51 1.43
CA SER A 18 -18.60 13.24 0.75
C SER A 18 -17.53 12.27 0.25
N PRO A 19 -16.99 12.46 -0.97
CA PRO A 19 -15.91 11.60 -1.50
C PRO A 19 -14.70 11.48 -0.55
N THR A 20 -14.42 12.54 0.21
CA THR A 20 -13.37 12.57 1.23
C THR A 20 -13.71 11.69 2.43
N SER A 21 -14.97 11.68 2.88
CA SER A 21 -15.42 10.85 4.00
C SER A 21 -15.33 9.36 3.65
N ALA A 22 -15.74 8.98 2.43
CA ALA A 22 -15.62 7.60 1.93
C ALA A 22 -14.15 7.16 1.81
N TYR A 23 -13.25 8.07 1.37
CA TYR A 23 -11.81 7.82 1.33
C TYR A 23 -11.25 7.56 2.71
N MET A 24 -11.55 8.45 3.69
CA MET A 24 -11.03 8.35 5.04
C MET A 24 -11.53 7.11 5.79
N GLY A 25 -12.81 6.75 5.61
CA GLY A 25 -13.38 5.55 6.24
C GLY A 25 -12.67 4.26 5.79
N ARG A 26 -12.42 4.13 4.49
CA ARG A 26 -11.67 3.00 3.95
C ARG A 26 -10.19 3.02 4.32
N TRP A 27 -9.57 4.18 4.26
CA TRP A 27 -8.19 4.34 4.70
C TRP A 27 -8.00 3.90 6.15
N LEU A 28 -8.92 4.28 7.04
CA LEU A 28 -8.86 3.90 8.46
C LEU A 28 -8.91 2.37 8.64
N LEU A 29 -9.76 1.69 7.87
CA LEU A 29 -9.83 0.22 7.91
C LEU A 29 -8.49 -0.41 7.48
N TYR A 30 -7.89 0.05 6.39
CA TYR A 30 -6.58 -0.47 5.96
C TYR A 30 -5.47 -0.11 6.94
N ALA A 31 -5.50 1.09 7.52
CA ALA A 31 -4.53 1.54 8.51
C ALA A 31 -4.59 0.69 9.78
N THR A 32 -5.78 0.38 10.30
CA THR A 32 -5.94 -0.48 11.48
C THR A 32 -5.44 -1.89 11.22
N VAL A 33 -5.80 -2.49 10.08
CA VAL A 33 -5.30 -3.82 9.70
C VAL A 33 -3.78 -3.80 9.55
N GLY A 34 -3.21 -2.75 8.92
CA GLY A 34 -1.78 -2.58 8.77
C GLY A 34 -1.04 -2.46 10.09
N LEU A 35 -1.57 -1.71 11.05
CA LEU A 35 -0.99 -1.59 12.39
C LEU A 35 -0.94 -2.93 13.12
N VAL A 36 -2.04 -3.69 13.09
CA VAL A 36 -2.12 -5.02 13.69
C VAL A 36 -1.13 -5.97 13.01
N GLN A 37 -1.07 -5.95 11.68
CA GLN A 37 -0.13 -6.76 10.91
C GLN A 37 1.32 -6.41 11.24
N GLY A 38 1.68 -5.13 11.30
CA GLY A 38 3.03 -4.68 11.67
C GLY A 38 3.43 -5.14 13.07
N CYS A 39 2.50 -5.08 14.03
CA CYS A 39 2.71 -5.58 15.38
C CYS A 39 2.98 -7.10 15.41
N ILE A 40 2.14 -7.88 14.73
CA ILE A 40 2.27 -9.35 14.67
C ILE A 40 3.59 -9.75 14.02
N VAL A 41 3.98 -9.11 12.93
CA VAL A 41 5.25 -9.39 12.23
C VAL A 41 6.44 -9.12 13.15
N CYS A 42 6.52 -7.95 13.79
CA CYS A 42 7.62 -7.62 14.67
C CYS A 42 7.70 -8.52 15.91
N ILE A 43 6.57 -8.92 16.48
CA ILE A 43 6.53 -9.90 17.57
C ILE A 43 7.01 -11.27 17.06
N GLY A 44 6.60 -11.67 15.87
CA GLY A 44 7.05 -12.89 15.21
C GLY A 44 8.55 -12.90 14.97
N ASP A 45 9.11 -11.80 14.51
CA ASP A 45 10.58 -11.66 14.30
C ASP A 45 11.35 -11.86 15.60
N ILE A 46 10.87 -11.30 16.71
CA ILE A 46 11.52 -11.44 18.01
C ILE A 46 11.36 -12.86 18.57
N ILE A 47 10.16 -13.44 18.52
CA ILE A 47 9.85 -14.71 19.20
C ILE A 47 10.20 -15.91 18.31
N LEU A 48 9.79 -15.90 17.02
CA LEU A 48 9.94 -17.05 16.13
C LEU A 48 11.33 -17.09 15.47
N LEU A 49 11.82 -15.93 15.01
CA LEU A 49 13.13 -15.84 14.38
C LEU A 49 14.27 -15.61 15.39
N GLY A 50 13.95 -15.29 16.65
CA GLY A 50 14.94 -15.08 17.68
C GLY A 50 15.82 -13.85 17.44
N VAL A 51 15.31 -12.82 16.77
CA VAL A 51 16.06 -11.59 16.51
C VAL A 51 16.40 -10.92 17.84
N GLN A 52 17.70 -10.81 18.11
CA GLN A 52 18.20 -10.17 19.33
C GLN A 52 18.12 -8.65 19.16
N CYS A 53 17.16 -8.03 19.85
CA CYS A 53 16.99 -6.59 19.87
C CYS A 53 17.42 -6.03 21.24
N VAL A 54 18.21 -4.97 21.24
CA VAL A 54 18.54 -4.22 22.46
C VAL A 54 17.29 -3.53 23.02
N HIS A 55 16.43 -3.03 22.13
CA HIS A 55 15.19 -2.35 22.49
C HIS A 55 13.98 -2.95 21.76
N PRO A 56 13.43 -4.09 22.24
CA PRO A 56 12.36 -4.81 21.53
C PRO A 56 11.06 -4.01 21.41
N LEU A 57 10.70 -3.22 22.42
CA LEU A 57 9.49 -2.38 22.38
C LEU A 57 9.57 -1.31 21.28
N LEU A 58 10.74 -0.67 21.15
CA LEU A 58 10.94 0.35 20.12
C LEU A 58 10.99 -0.25 18.70
N PHE A 59 11.46 -1.49 18.58
CA PHE A 59 11.40 -2.25 17.33
C PHE A 59 9.95 -2.48 16.88
N ILE A 60 9.07 -2.90 17.80
CA ILE A 60 7.64 -3.09 17.51
C ILE A 60 6.99 -1.75 17.10
N ILE A 61 7.29 -0.65 17.82
CA ILE A 61 6.75 0.68 17.51
C ILE A 61 7.23 1.13 16.11
N ALA A 62 8.51 0.95 15.79
CA ALA A 62 9.05 1.26 14.46
C ALA A 62 8.33 0.46 13.37
N GLY A 63 8.11 -0.84 13.57
CA GLY A 63 7.39 -1.70 12.64
C GLY A 63 5.94 -1.29 12.42
N MET A 64 5.24 -0.90 13.48
CA MET A 64 3.87 -0.37 13.37
C MET A 64 3.83 0.93 12.57
N ILE A 65 4.76 1.87 12.82
CA ILE A 65 4.84 3.13 12.07
C ILE A 65 5.19 2.87 10.61
N CYS A 66 6.15 1.98 10.33
CA CYS A 66 6.48 1.57 8.96
C CYS A 66 5.24 1.01 8.24
N SER A 67 4.54 0.06 8.85
CA SER A 67 3.34 -0.55 8.29
C SER A 67 2.27 0.50 8.00
N PHE A 68 2.03 1.42 8.91
CA PHE A 68 1.06 2.51 8.75
C PHE A 68 1.40 3.42 7.56
N VAL A 69 2.67 3.82 7.42
CA VAL A 69 3.13 4.67 6.31
C VAL A 69 2.99 3.93 4.98
N TYR A 70 3.42 2.66 4.91
CA TYR A 70 3.38 1.89 3.66
C TYR A 70 1.96 1.60 3.21
N VAL A 71 1.08 1.22 4.14
CA VAL A 71 -0.34 1.02 3.84
C VAL A 71 -0.97 2.31 3.32
N SER A 72 -0.65 3.46 3.92
CA SER A 72 -1.15 4.76 3.48
C SER A 72 -0.69 5.12 2.07
N LEU A 73 0.60 4.89 1.74
CA LEU A 73 1.16 5.12 0.40
C LEU A 73 0.54 4.19 -0.65
N ILE A 74 0.49 2.88 -0.37
CA ILE A 74 -0.05 1.89 -1.30
C ILE A 74 -1.55 2.14 -1.53
N TYR A 75 -2.31 2.47 -0.48
CA TYR A 75 -3.72 2.80 -0.60
C TYR A 75 -3.94 4.04 -1.46
N ALA A 76 -3.18 5.12 -1.20
CA ALA A 76 -3.26 6.35 -1.98
C ALA A 76 -2.97 6.10 -3.46
N MET A 77 -1.91 5.38 -3.80
CA MET A 77 -1.56 5.04 -5.19
C MET A 77 -2.62 4.16 -5.84
N ALA A 78 -3.10 3.12 -5.13
CA ALA A 78 -4.05 2.17 -5.67
C ALA A 78 -5.43 2.80 -5.95
N ILE A 79 -5.89 3.72 -5.08
CA ILE A 79 -7.20 4.37 -5.27
C ILE A 79 -7.14 5.50 -6.31
N THR A 80 -5.99 6.16 -6.44
CA THR A 80 -5.82 7.30 -7.36
C THR A 80 -5.69 6.84 -8.81
N LEU A 81 -4.95 5.78 -9.07
CA LEU A 81 -4.59 5.32 -10.42
C LEU A 81 -5.28 3.99 -10.79
N LYS A 82 -6.14 3.42 -9.94
CA LYS A 82 -6.87 2.15 -10.17
C LYS A 82 -5.94 1.03 -10.67
N HIS A 83 -6.15 0.54 -11.91
CA HIS A 83 -5.36 -0.56 -12.48
C HIS A 83 -3.87 -0.21 -12.63
N ILE A 84 -3.56 0.99 -13.10
CA ILE A 84 -2.18 1.48 -13.26
C ILE A 84 -1.53 1.62 -11.88
N GLY A 85 -2.27 2.09 -10.87
CA GLY A 85 -1.78 2.24 -9.50
C GLY A 85 -1.32 0.92 -8.89
N LYS A 86 -2.02 -0.17 -9.16
CA LYS A 86 -1.60 -1.50 -8.70
C LYS A 86 -0.26 -1.92 -9.31
N ALA A 87 -0.08 -1.71 -10.61
CA ALA A 87 1.18 -2.00 -11.30
C ALA A 87 2.32 -1.12 -10.80
N LEU A 88 2.07 0.18 -10.60
CA LEU A 88 3.04 1.11 -10.03
C LEU A 88 3.41 0.77 -8.59
N CYS A 89 2.48 0.29 -7.76
CA CYS A 89 2.78 -0.19 -6.42
C CYS A 89 3.75 -1.36 -6.44
N VAL A 90 3.55 -2.32 -7.35
CA VAL A 90 4.45 -3.48 -7.49
C VAL A 90 5.85 -3.01 -7.94
N LEU A 91 5.92 -2.14 -8.94
CA LEU A 91 7.19 -1.56 -9.40
C LEU A 91 7.89 -0.79 -8.27
N PHE A 92 7.14 0.00 -7.51
CA PHE A 92 7.67 0.77 -6.39
C PHE A 92 8.25 -0.14 -5.30
N ILE A 93 7.58 -1.25 -4.96
CA ILE A 93 8.09 -2.25 -4.00
C ILE A 93 9.37 -2.90 -4.53
N ILE A 94 9.41 -3.30 -5.81
CA ILE A 94 10.60 -3.90 -6.42
C ILE A 94 11.79 -2.95 -6.37
N LEU A 95 11.60 -1.66 -6.66
CA LEU A 95 12.66 -0.65 -6.58
C LEU A 95 13.14 -0.40 -5.15
N GLN A 96 12.28 -0.56 -4.16
CA GLN A 96 12.63 -0.34 -2.76
C GLN A 96 13.58 -1.41 -2.20
N ILE A 97 13.48 -2.66 -2.66
CA ILE A 97 14.31 -3.76 -2.13
C ILE A 97 15.81 -3.47 -2.32
N PRO A 98 16.34 -3.23 -3.54
CA PRO A 98 17.75 -2.89 -3.71
C PRO A 98 18.10 -1.46 -3.30
N GLY A 99 17.15 -0.53 -3.42
CA GLY A 99 17.40 0.90 -3.18
C GLY A 99 17.44 1.29 -1.69
N SER A 100 16.91 0.48 -0.79
CA SER A 100 16.82 0.80 0.65
C SER A 100 18.03 0.38 1.48
N SER A 101 19.05 -0.25 0.87
CA SER A 101 20.18 -0.85 1.58
C SER A 101 19.80 -1.93 2.63
N GLY A 102 18.65 -2.58 2.46
CA GLY A 102 18.18 -3.61 3.37
C GLY A 102 18.98 -4.91 3.26
N THR A 103 19.30 -5.32 2.03
CA THR A 103 20.00 -6.57 1.72
C THR A 103 21.49 -6.38 1.48
N PHE A 104 21.88 -5.28 0.83
CA PHE A 104 23.26 -4.95 0.50
C PHE A 104 23.59 -3.51 0.89
N PRO A 105 24.86 -3.19 1.25
CA PRO A 105 25.29 -1.81 1.40
C PRO A 105 25.01 -1.00 0.12
N ILE A 106 24.55 0.24 0.26
CA ILE A 106 24.14 1.06 -0.89
C ILE A 106 25.31 1.34 -1.84
N GLU A 107 26.54 1.36 -1.33
CA GLU A 107 27.76 1.58 -2.09
C GLU A 107 28.03 0.47 -3.13
N MET A 108 27.50 -0.74 -2.87
CA MET A 108 27.64 -1.88 -3.78
C MET A 108 26.55 -1.92 -4.87
N THR A 109 25.57 -1.04 -4.79
CA THR A 109 24.46 -0.98 -5.76
C THR A 109 24.79 -0.03 -6.91
N PRO A 110 24.17 -0.22 -8.11
CA PRO A 110 24.34 0.73 -9.22
C PRO A 110 24.00 2.15 -8.82
N GLY A 111 24.68 3.15 -9.41
CA GLY A 111 24.53 4.57 -9.07
C GLY A 111 23.09 5.09 -9.12
N PHE A 112 22.23 4.51 -9.96
CA PHE A 112 20.80 4.80 -10.00
C PHE A 112 20.14 4.59 -8.64
N PHE A 113 20.40 3.45 -7.95
CA PHE A 113 19.84 3.17 -6.65
C PHE A 113 20.41 4.07 -5.55
N GLN A 114 21.67 4.47 -5.66
CA GLN A 114 22.29 5.40 -4.72
C GLN A 114 21.60 6.77 -4.74
N VAL A 115 21.22 7.27 -5.92
CA VAL A 115 20.46 8.52 -6.06
C VAL A 115 19.03 8.36 -5.55
N LEU A 116 18.42 7.20 -5.77
CA LEU A 116 17.04 6.90 -5.36
C LEU A 116 16.92 6.67 -3.84
N HIS A 117 17.98 6.19 -3.20
CA HIS A 117 18.03 5.80 -1.79
C HIS A 117 17.36 6.80 -0.81
N PRO A 118 17.66 8.11 -0.85
CA PRO A 118 17.07 9.08 0.07
C PRO A 118 15.59 9.36 -0.20
N LEU A 119 15.06 8.98 -1.37
CA LEU A 119 13.65 9.16 -1.74
C LEU A 119 12.76 7.98 -1.32
N LEU A 120 13.37 6.86 -0.92
CA LEU A 120 12.65 5.65 -0.60
C LEU A 120 12.27 5.56 0.88
N PRO A 121 10.99 5.37 1.23
CA PRO A 121 10.56 5.24 2.63
C PRO A 121 11.14 4.02 3.34
N PHE A 122 11.45 2.91 2.63
CA PHE A 122 12.09 1.73 3.22
C PHE A 122 13.44 2.02 3.86
N THR A 123 14.21 2.93 3.29
CA THR A 123 15.49 3.38 3.82
C THR A 123 15.37 3.81 5.28
N TYR A 124 14.41 4.65 5.56
CA TYR A 124 14.22 5.20 6.91
C TYR A 124 13.62 4.18 7.87
N GLY A 125 12.73 3.32 7.38
CA GLY A 125 12.17 2.22 8.17
C GLY A 125 13.26 1.21 8.59
N ILE A 126 14.08 0.78 7.65
CA ILE A 126 15.18 -0.17 7.90
C ILE A 126 16.22 0.44 8.85
N ASN A 127 16.58 1.71 8.65
CA ASN A 127 17.53 2.38 9.53
C ASN A 127 17.00 2.51 10.96
N ALA A 128 15.71 2.85 11.14
CA ALA A 128 15.10 2.88 12.46
C ALA A 128 15.09 1.50 13.15
N MET A 129 14.79 0.44 12.40
CA MET A 129 14.83 -0.93 12.93
C MET A 129 16.25 -1.39 13.28
N ARG A 130 17.25 -1.02 12.47
CA ARG A 130 18.67 -1.31 12.76
C ARG A 130 19.13 -0.69 14.07
N GLU A 131 18.71 0.55 14.36
CA GLU A 131 19.02 1.21 15.63
C GLU A 131 18.44 0.45 16.85
N CYS A 132 17.24 -0.14 16.69
CA CYS A 132 16.64 -0.95 17.75
C CYS A 132 17.38 -2.28 18.00
N ILE A 133 17.96 -2.85 16.95
CA ILE A 133 18.69 -4.13 16.99
C ILE A 133 20.10 -3.92 17.53
N ALA A 134 20.85 -2.96 16.98
CA ALA A 134 22.27 -2.76 17.27
C ALA A 134 22.53 -1.89 18.50
N GLY A 135 21.52 -1.14 18.95
CA GLY A 135 21.66 -0.13 19.99
C GLY A 135 21.54 1.28 19.41
N MET A 136 20.93 2.17 20.19
CA MET A 136 20.62 3.52 19.74
C MET A 136 21.87 4.41 19.64
N TYR A 137 22.08 4.99 18.48
CA TYR A 137 23.07 6.03 18.28
C TYR A 137 22.42 7.41 18.29
N SER A 138 22.56 8.14 19.39
CA SER A 138 22.03 9.50 19.53
C SER A 138 20.52 9.58 19.16
N ASN A 139 20.12 10.56 18.37
CA ASN A 139 18.74 10.78 17.93
C ASN A 139 18.42 10.17 16.56
N TYR A 140 19.24 9.26 16.05
CA TYR A 140 19.06 8.69 14.69
C TYR A 140 17.74 7.95 14.52
N TYR A 141 17.29 7.21 15.53
CA TYR A 141 16.01 6.53 15.54
C TYR A 141 14.84 7.51 15.31
N ILE A 142 14.77 8.56 16.13
CA ILE A 142 13.71 9.57 16.05
C ILE A 142 13.77 10.32 14.72
N LYS A 143 14.97 10.66 14.26
CA LYS A 143 15.17 11.34 12.96
C LYS A 143 14.63 10.51 11.81
N ASN A 144 14.93 9.21 11.76
CA ASN A 144 14.44 8.32 10.71
C ASN A 144 12.92 8.17 10.77
N LEU A 145 12.33 8.03 11.96
CA LEU A 145 10.87 7.97 12.11
C LEU A 145 10.17 9.27 11.70
N LEU A 146 10.75 10.44 12.01
CA LEU A 146 10.21 11.72 11.59
C LEU A 146 10.22 11.88 10.07
N ILE A 147 11.34 11.51 9.41
CA ILE A 147 11.43 11.53 7.95
C ILE A 147 10.41 10.55 7.35
N LEU A 148 10.28 9.36 7.92
CA LEU A 148 9.29 8.38 7.49
C LEU A 148 7.85 8.92 7.64
N ALA A 149 7.56 9.66 8.71
CA ALA A 149 6.26 10.28 8.93
C ALA A 149 5.91 11.36 7.88
N ILE A 150 6.90 11.98 7.22
CA ILE A 150 6.67 12.95 6.14
C ILE A 150 5.98 12.28 4.93
N PHE A 151 6.14 10.98 4.75
CA PHE A 151 5.46 10.27 3.67
C PHE A 151 3.94 10.14 3.89
N ILE A 152 3.43 10.32 5.12
CA ILE A 152 1.99 10.30 5.40
C ILE A 152 1.27 11.46 4.71
N PRO A 153 1.66 12.75 4.91
CA PRO A 153 1.03 13.85 4.18
C PRO A 153 1.20 13.75 2.67
N ILE A 154 2.33 13.19 2.17
CA ILE A 154 2.52 12.92 0.75
C ILE A 154 1.47 11.90 0.25
N ALA A 155 1.22 10.82 1.00
CA ALA A 155 0.19 9.84 0.67
C ALA A 155 -1.20 10.48 0.61
N PHE A 156 -1.57 11.32 1.58
CA PHE A 156 -2.84 12.04 1.57
C PHE A 156 -2.94 13.04 0.43
N PHE A 157 -1.88 13.73 0.11
CA PHE A 157 -1.83 14.64 -1.05
C PHE A 157 -2.11 13.87 -2.35
N ILE A 158 -1.46 12.73 -2.56
CA ILE A 158 -1.70 11.87 -3.72
C ILE A 158 -3.16 11.38 -3.73
N GLY A 159 -3.65 10.87 -2.60
CA GLY A 159 -4.99 10.26 -2.53
C GLY A 159 -6.15 11.24 -2.61
N LEU A 160 -6.01 12.45 -2.10
CA LEU A 160 -7.09 13.44 -2.05
C LEU A 160 -7.01 14.50 -3.15
N VAL A 161 -5.81 15.00 -3.45
CA VAL A 161 -5.62 16.11 -4.41
C VAL A 161 -5.39 15.60 -5.82
N LEU A 162 -4.58 14.57 -5.98
CA LEU A 162 -4.23 14.05 -7.31
C LEU A 162 -5.33 13.17 -7.91
N ARG A 163 -6.17 12.56 -7.08
CA ARG A 163 -7.27 11.67 -7.51
C ARG A 163 -8.22 12.35 -8.51
N PRO A 164 -8.82 13.53 -8.26
CA PRO A 164 -9.74 14.17 -9.20
C PRO A 164 -9.04 14.57 -10.51
N VAL A 165 -7.78 14.94 -10.46
CA VAL A 165 -7.00 15.33 -11.66
C VAL A 165 -6.73 14.12 -12.56
N LEU A 166 -6.43 12.97 -11.96
CA LEU A 166 -6.09 11.73 -12.67
C LEU A 166 -7.32 10.90 -13.09
N MET A 167 -8.52 11.25 -12.64
CA MET A 167 -9.76 10.57 -13.08
C MET A 167 -9.93 10.59 -14.60
N ASN A 168 -9.59 11.69 -15.26
CA ASN A 168 -9.63 11.79 -16.72
C ASN A 168 -8.63 10.86 -17.41
N LEU A 169 -7.44 10.71 -16.82
CA LEU A 169 -6.41 9.79 -17.33
C LEU A 169 -6.85 8.33 -17.16
N ASN A 170 -7.43 7.99 -16.02
CA ASN A 170 -7.97 6.65 -15.77
C ASN A 170 -9.07 6.29 -16.77
N HIS A 171 -9.95 7.23 -17.12
CA HIS A 171 -11.02 7.02 -18.12
C HIS A 171 -10.47 6.74 -19.51
N LEU A 172 -9.38 7.42 -19.90
CA LEU A 172 -8.69 7.16 -21.17
C LEU A 172 -8.03 5.78 -21.21
N PHE A 173 -7.44 5.36 -20.09
CA PHE A 173 -6.82 4.05 -19.95
C PHE A 173 -7.86 2.92 -19.90
N ASP A 174 -8.96 3.08 -19.15
CA ASP A 174 -10.05 2.11 -19.10
C ASP A 174 -10.67 1.91 -20.48
N LYS A 175 -10.80 2.99 -21.29
CA LYS A 175 -11.26 2.92 -22.67
C LYS A 175 -10.27 2.18 -23.57
N LYS A 176 -8.98 2.45 -23.44
CA LYS A 176 -7.92 1.77 -24.21
C LYS A 176 -7.76 0.30 -23.82
N LEU A 177 -7.93 -0.05 -22.55
CA LEU A 177 -7.94 -1.43 -22.09
C LEU A 177 -9.17 -2.19 -22.56
N ALA A 178 -10.33 -1.54 -22.62
CA ALA A 178 -11.54 -2.13 -23.17
C ALA A 178 -11.47 -2.36 -24.69
N GLU A 179 -10.66 -1.56 -25.41
CA GLU A 179 -10.36 -1.76 -26.83
C GLU A 179 -9.35 -2.90 -27.06
N THR A 180 -8.64 -3.34 -26.03
CA THR A 180 -7.68 -4.45 -26.12
C THR A 180 -8.35 -5.70 -25.53
N ASP A 181 -8.42 -6.80 -26.29
CA ASP A 181 -9.09 -8.08 -25.95
C ASP A 181 -8.73 -8.70 -24.58
N LEU A 182 -7.83 -8.09 -23.83
CA LEU A 182 -7.36 -8.56 -22.51
C LEU A 182 -8.44 -8.52 -21.42
N MET A 183 -9.48 -7.67 -21.57
CA MET A 183 -10.57 -7.54 -20.58
C MET A 183 -11.82 -8.37 -20.95
N LEU A 184 -11.88 -8.93 -22.15
CA LEU A 184 -13.03 -9.75 -22.58
C LEU A 184 -13.11 -11.06 -21.79
N CYS A 185 -12.00 -11.61 -21.34
CA CYS A 185 -12.00 -12.84 -20.53
C CYS A 185 -12.65 -12.69 -19.16
N GLU A 186 -12.56 -11.52 -18.50
CA GLU A 186 -13.20 -11.31 -17.19
C GLU A 186 -14.70 -11.02 -17.29
N THR A 187 -15.14 -10.37 -18.41
CA THR A 187 -16.55 -10.08 -18.63
C THR A 187 -17.35 -11.30 -19.11
N GLU A 188 -16.74 -12.19 -19.90
CA GLU A 188 -17.43 -13.40 -20.35
C GLU A 188 -17.68 -14.41 -19.20
N THR A 189 -16.76 -14.52 -18.23
CA THR A 189 -17.00 -15.36 -17.05
C THR A 189 -18.11 -14.82 -16.16
N GLY A 190 -18.20 -13.51 -15.97
CA GLY A 190 -19.24 -12.89 -15.15
C GLY A 190 -20.65 -12.91 -15.80
N VAL A 191 -20.72 -12.82 -17.13
CA VAL A 191 -21.99 -12.91 -17.87
C VAL A 191 -22.46 -14.34 -17.97
N ASN A 192 -21.56 -15.31 -18.13
CA ASN A 192 -21.91 -16.74 -18.18
C ASN A 192 -22.42 -17.28 -16.83
N GLU A 193 -21.90 -16.82 -15.71
CA GLU A 193 -22.43 -17.19 -14.39
C GLU A 193 -23.85 -16.67 -14.15
N LYS A 194 -24.13 -15.41 -14.50
CA LYS A 194 -25.48 -14.84 -14.39
C LYS A 194 -26.47 -15.45 -15.40
N GLY A 195 -26.01 -15.78 -16.60
CA GLY A 195 -26.81 -16.48 -17.60
C GLY A 195 -27.19 -17.89 -17.20
N ASN A 196 -26.25 -18.67 -16.65
CA ASN A 196 -26.49 -20.01 -16.17
C ASN A 196 -27.42 -20.06 -14.95
N LEU A 197 -27.30 -19.08 -14.04
CA LEU A 197 -28.18 -19.01 -12.86
C LEU A 197 -29.64 -18.70 -13.25
N SER A 198 -29.86 -17.84 -14.24
CA SER A 198 -31.20 -17.50 -14.73
C SER A 198 -31.86 -18.65 -15.50
N VAL A 199 -31.07 -19.44 -16.22
CA VAL A 199 -31.56 -20.65 -16.92
C VAL A 199 -31.83 -21.78 -15.93
N MET A 200 -31.01 -21.97 -14.91
CA MET A 200 -31.25 -22.93 -13.84
C MET A 200 -32.53 -22.63 -13.03
N LEU A 201 -32.77 -21.37 -12.72
CA LEU A 201 -33.98 -20.94 -12.02
C LEU A 201 -35.27 -21.12 -12.87
N LYS A 202 -35.17 -20.96 -14.20
CA LYS A 202 -36.32 -21.23 -15.11
C LYS A 202 -36.63 -22.70 -15.34
N VAL A 203 -35.67 -23.59 -15.09
CA VAL A 203 -35.88 -25.04 -15.22
C VAL A 203 -36.41 -25.63 -13.90
N LEU A 204 -36.24 -24.95 -12.76
CA LEU A 204 -36.71 -25.36 -11.44
C LEU A 204 -38.10 -24.81 -11.05
N MET A 205 -38.69 -23.94 -11.86
CA MET A 205 -40.08 -23.44 -11.77
C MET A 205 -40.97 -24.10 -12.80
#